data_e13fdf944d470ddd764a2974889e83c6
#
_entry.id   e13fdf944d470ddd764a2974889e83c6
#
_cell.length_a   1.000
_cell.length_b   1.000
_cell.length_c   1.000
_cell.angle_alpha   90.00
_cell.angle_beta   90.00
_cell.angle_gamma   90.00
#
_symmetry.space_group_name_H-M   'P 1'
#
loop_
_entity.id
_entity.type
_entity.pdbx_description
1 polymer ?
#
loop_
_entity_poly.entity_id
_entity_poly.type
_entity_poly.pdbx_seq_one_letter_code
_entity_poly.pdbx_strand_id
1 'polypeptide(L)'
;MIVDCHTHVGLAGQHVRGAIHEDLMRTWGRPLWHVPLEEHWAAMTAVDRAIVLAFDAPRVGVEVPNEYVAAYVAQHPEKLIGFASVDPHRDGASDLLEHAITRMGLRGLKIAPIYQHFDPWSSEAYALYEAADALGIPIVWHQGTTFVRDAPLIHARPILLDEIARRFPDLKMWVAHLGHPWCDELIVVVRKHPNLYADMSALTPRPLQLYLALASAVQYNVADKIFFGSDYPFTTVEASLAGLRSVNRVVEGTGFPRIPDEVIEGIIHRNTLELLGIAESAPGARPS
;
A
#
# COMPACT_ATOMS: atom_id res chain seq x y z
N MET A 1 10.24 3.45 16.25
CA MET A 1 9.31 4.22 15.39
C MET A 1 8.35 3.23 14.75
N ILE A 2 7.05 3.57 14.69
CA ILE A 2 6.04 2.77 13.98
C ILE A 2 5.59 3.59 12.77
N VAL A 3 5.72 3.00 11.58
CA VAL A 3 5.28 3.60 10.31
C VAL A 3 4.10 2.79 9.79
N ASP A 4 2.93 3.41 9.66
CA ASP A 4 1.83 2.82 8.91
C ASP A 4 2.02 3.14 7.42
N CYS A 5 2.44 2.16 6.63
CA CYS A 5 2.76 2.40 5.22
C CYS A 5 1.55 2.36 4.28
N HIS A 6 0.33 2.14 4.80
CA HIS A 6 -0.85 1.96 3.95
C HIS A 6 -2.12 2.49 4.60
N THR A 7 -2.48 3.73 4.29
CA THR A 7 -3.71 4.37 4.77
C THR A 7 -4.42 5.14 3.67
N HIS A 8 -5.74 5.27 3.82
CA HIS A 8 -6.58 5.96 2.86
C HIS A 8 -7.41 7.05 3.52
N VAL A 9 -7.64 8.11 2.76
CA VAL A 9 -8.64 9.16 3.01
C VAL A 9 -9.63 9.17 1.85
N GLY A 10 -10.76 9.85 2.01
CA GLY A 10 -11.72 10.02 0.94
C GLY A 10 -13.16 10.06 1.45
N LEU A 11 -14.03 10.72 0.71
CA LEU A 11 -15.42 10.95 1.08
C LEU A 11 -16.34 10.13 0.17
N ALA A 12 -17.19 9.30 0.77
CA ALA A 12 -18.23 8.59 0.02
C ALA A 12 -19.16 9.60 -0.69
N GLY A 13 -19.52 9.28 -1.92
CA GLY A 13 -20.34 10.15 -2.78
C GLY A 13 -19.56 11.25 -3.51
N GLN A 14 -18.37 11.63 -3.02
CA GLN A 14 -17.49 12.59 -3.67
C GLN A 14 -16.29 11.89 -4.34
N HIS A 15 -15.47 11.20 -3.55
CA HIS A 15 -14.27 10.54 -4.00
C HIS A 15 -14.46 9.03 -4.23
N VAL A 16 -15.44 8.42 -3.56
CA VAL A 16 -15.75 7.00 -3.64
C VAL A 16 -17.22 6.86 -4.03
N ARG A 17 -17.45 6.43 -5.26
CA ARG A 17 -18.77 6.35 -5.89
C ARG A 17 -18.84 5.17 -6.87
N GLY A 18 -19.97 5.00 -7.57
CA GLY A 18 -20.11 3.97 -8.61
C GLY A 18 -19.91 2.55 -8.08
N ALA A 19 -19.30 1.70 -8.90
CA ALA A 19 -19.19 0.26 -8.66
C ALA A 19 -18.54 -0.08 -7.30
N ILE A 20 -17.46 0.58 -6.93
CA ILE A 20 -16.80 0.31 -5.64
C ILE A 20 -17.68 0.68 -4.45
N HIS A 21 -18.41 1.80 -4.53
CA HIS A 21 -19.33 2.20 -3.46
C HIS A 21 -20.46 1.20 -3.28
N GLU A 22 -21.06 0.73 -4.38
CA GLU A 22 -22.11 -0.29 -4.36
C GLU A 22 -21.60 -1.61 -3.78
N ASP A 23 -20.40 -2.03 -4.16
CA ASP A 23 -19.79 -3.26 -3.66
C ASP A 23 -19.33 -3.15 -2.19
N LEU A 24 -18.91 -1.97 -1.72
CA LEU A 24 -18.70 -1.69 -0.29
C LEU A 24 -20.00 -1.85 0.50
N MET A 25 -21.09 -1.21 0.02
CA MET A 25 -22.40 -1.34 0.64
C MET A 25 -22.91 -2.79 0.65
N ARG A 26 -22.71 -3.52 -0.43
CA ARG A 26 -23.09 -4.93 -0.52
C ARG A 26 -22.27 -5.81 0.45
N THR A 27 -20.98 -5.55 0.62
CA THR A 27 -20.06 -6.41 1.37
C THR A 27 -20.10 -6.13 2.88
N TRP A 28 -20.22 -4.86 3.27
CA TRP A 28 -20.14 -4.43 4.68
C TRP A 28 -21.40 -3.74 5.19
N GLY A 29 -22.42 -3.50 4.36
CA GLY A 29 -23.66 -2.83 4.73
C GLY A 29 -23.49 -1.34 5.07
N ARG A 30 -22.30 -0.75 4.79
CA ARG A 30 -21.98 0.66 5.08
C ARG A 30 -20.94 1.18 4.09
N PRO A 31 -20.84 2.51 3.90
CA PRO A 31 -19.81 3.12 3.06
C PRO A 31 -18.46 3.11 3.83
N LEU A 32 -17.84 1.93 3.92
CA LEU A 32 -16.62 1.74 4.71
C LEU A 32 -15.51 2.74 4.35
N TRP A 33 -15.40 3.13 3.08
CA TRP A 33 -14.47 4.17 2.64
C TRP A 33 -15.16 5.54 2.63
N HIS A 34 -15.45 6.04 3.82
CA HIS A 34 -15.84 7.42 4.09
C HIS A 34 -14.99 7.91 5.24
N VAL A 35 -13.88 8.57 4.90
CA VAL A 35 -12.82 8.97 5.85
C VAL A 35 -12.53 10.45 5.69
N PRO A 36 -13.22 11.33 6.46
CA PRO A 36 -12.83 12.71 6.61
C PRO A 36 -11.41 12.85 7.16
N LEU A 37 -10.72 13.94 6.84
CA LEU A 37 -9.32 14.14 7.22
C LEU A 37 -9.10 14.13 8.73
N GLU A 38 -10.04 14.69 9.49
CA GLU A 38 -10.01 14.73 10.96
C GLU A 38 -10.14 13.33 11.56
N GLU A 39 -10.96 12.47 10.94
CA GLU A 39 -11.12 11.08 11.37
C GLU A 39 -9.84 10.27 11.11
N HIS A 40 -9.25 10.44 9.93
CA HIS A 40 -7.95 9.84 9.63
C HIS A 40 -6.87 10.30 10.60
N TRP A 41 -6.78 11.61 10.86
CA TRP A 41 -5.81 12.17 11.80
C TRP A 41 -5.94 11.55 13.20
N ALA A 42 -7.17 11.45 13.72
CA ALA A 42 -7.44 10.83 15.01
C ALA A 42 -7.06 9.34 15.04
N ALA A 43 -7.32 8.61 13.94
CA ALA A 43 -6.98 7.19 13.81
C ALA A 43 -5.47 6.92 13.77
N MET A 44 -4.66 7.89 13.34
CA MET A 44 -3.19 7.74 13.27
C MET A 44 -2.46 8.02 14.58
N THR A 45 -3.17 8.15 15.70
CA THR A 45 -2.55 8.50 17.00
C THR A 45 -1.51 7.48 17.48
N ALA A 46 -1.72 6.19 17.18
CA ALA A 46 -0.88 5.09 17.64
C ALA A 46 0.40 4.86 16.80
N VAL A 47 0.61 5.64 15.73
CA VAL A 47 1.81 5.54 14.88
C VAL A 47 2.61 6.84 14.87
N ASP A 48 3.90 6.74 14.65
CA ASP A 48 4.79 7.90 14.54
C ASP A 48 4.66 8.57 13.17
N ARG A 49 4.53 7.78 12.11
CA ARG A 49 4.40 8.24 10.72
C ARG A 49 3.32 7.45 9.99
N ALA A 50 2.65 8.06 9.02
CA ALA A 50 1.67 7.39 8.16
C ALA A 50 1.81 7.82 6.70
N ILE A 51 1.75 6.85 5.78
CA ILE A 51 1.67 7.10 4.34
C ILE A 51 0.19 7.16 3.94
N VAL A 52 -0.20 8.29 3.37
CA VAL A 52 -1.56 8.57 2.91
C VAL A 52 -1.60 8.45 1.39
N LEU A 53 -2.41 7.54 0.89
CA LEU A 53 -2.47 7.20 -0.53
C LEU A 53 -3.59 7.96 -1.23
N ALA A 54 -3.25 8.74 -2.27
CA ALA A 54 -4.21 9.14 -3.29
C ALA A 54 -4.69 7.90 -4.07
N PHE A 55 -5.80 8.03 -4.81
CA PHE A 55 -6.29 6.89 -5.58
C PHE A 55 -7.01 7.39 -6.84
N ASP A 56 -6.42 7.15 -8.00
CA ASP A 56 -6.97 7.52 -9.31
C ASP A 56 -7.40 6.27 -10.08
N ALA A 57 -8.63 5.81 -9.86
CA ALA A 57 -9.22 4.64 -10.50
C ALA A 57 -10.68 4.92 -10.91
N PRO A 58 -10.89 5.80 -11.92
CA PRO A 58 -12.22 6.26 -12.32
C PRO A 58 -13.12 5.12 -12.83
N ARG A 59 -12.53 4.06 -13.38
CA ARG A 59 -13.27 2.90 -13.92
C ARG A 59 -14.09 2.17 -12.87
N VAL A 60 -13.60 2.13 -11.62
CA VAL A 60 -14.34 1.54 -10.49
C VAL A 60 -15.00 2.59 -9.59
N GLY A 61 -14.81 3.88 -9.90
CA GLY A 61 -15.44 4.99 -9.18
C GLY A 61 -14.67 5.47 -7.95
N VAL A 62 -13.35 5.29 -7.90
CA VAL A 62 -12.47 5.89 -6.88
C VAL A 62 -11.63 6.98 -7.52
N GLU A 63 -11.80 8.20 -7.03
CA GLU A 63 -11.00 9.36 -7.43
C GLU A 63 -10.71 10.21 -6.19
N VAL A 64 -9.67 9.84 -5.43
CA VAL A 64 -9.10 10.64 -4.34
C VAL A 64 -7.96 11.47 -4.94
N PRO A 65 -8.13 12.78 -5.16
CA PRO A 65 -7.19 13.59 -5.93
C PRO A 65 -5.83 13.73 -5.24
N ASN A 66 -4.77 13.86 -6.04
CA ASN A 66 -3.42 14.15 -5.55
C ASN A 66 -3.38 15.45 -4.75
N GLU A 67 -4.09 16.49 -5.21
CA GLU A 67 -4.20 17.79 -4.55
C GLU A 67 -4.85 17.67 -3.16
N TYR A 68 -5.86 16.81 -3.02
CA TYR A 68 -6.54 16.58 -1.75
C TYR A 68 -5.60 15.96 -0.73
N VAL A 69 -4.83 14.95 -1.13
CA VAL A 69 -3.83 14.31 -0.27
C VAL A 69 -2.68 15.27 0.02
N ALA A 70 -2.16 15.98 -0.98
CA ALA A 70 -1.06 16.93 -0.81
C ALA A 70 -1.41 18.05 0.18
N ALA A 71 -2.62 18.65 0.05
CA ALA A 71 -3.08 19.68 0.95
C ALA A 71 -3.25 19.17 2.40
N TYR A 72 -3.64 17.90 2.56
CA TYR A 72 -3.77 17.29 3.89
C TYR A 72 -2.42 17.02 4.53
N VAL A 73 -1.51 16.33 3.84
CA VAL A 73 -0.21 15.98 4.44
C VAL A 73 0.66 17.21 4.69
N ALA A 74 0.48 18.29 3.94
CA ALA A 74 1.16 19.57 4.16
C ALA A 74 0.78 20.24 5.48
N GLN A 75 -0.35 19.88 6.10
CA GLN A 75 -0.75 20.37 7.42
C GLN A 75 -0.01 19.65 8.56
N HIS A 76 0.51 18.44 8.29
CA HIS A 76 1.14 17.57 9.29
C HIS A 76 2.41 16.90 8.74
N PRO A 77 3.38 17.66 8.21
CA PRO A 77 4.55 17.12 7.50
C PRO A 77 5.48 16.31 8.40
N GLU A 78 5.42 16.53 9.71
CA GLU A 78 6.17 15.76 10.71
C GLU A 78 5.64 14.32 10.89
N LYS A 79 4.40 14.04 10.45
CA LYS A 79 3.75 12.75 10.64
C LYS A 79 3.26 12.12 9.34
N LEU A 80 2.66 12.90 8.43
CA LEU A 80 2.02 12.39 7.23
C LEU A 80 2.91 12.51 6.00
N ILE A 81 2.86 11.49 5.14
CA ILE A 81 3.58 11.41 3.88
C ILE A 81 2.58 11.07 2.79
N GLY A 82 2.41 11.95 1.80
CA GLY A 82 1.45 11.72 0.72
C GLY A 82 2.08 10.95 -0.45
N PHE A 83 1.34 10.01 -1.00
CA PHE A 83 1.67 9.34 -2.26
C PHE A 83 0.68 9.71 -3.34
N ALA A 84 1.19 9.97 -4.53
CA ALA A 84 0.38 10.23 -5.71
C ALA A 84 -0.29 8.95 -6.21
N SER A 85 -1.38 9.11 -6.95
CA SER A 85 -1.91 8.05 -7.81
C SER A 85 -2.24 8.64 -9.17
N VAL A 86 -1.88 7.91 -10.22
CA VAL A 86 -2.16 8.28 -11.61
C VAL A 86 -2.62 7.03 -12.35
N ASP A 87 -3.77 7.09 -13.02
CA ASP A 87 -4.20 6.04 -13.94
C ASP A 87 -3.33 6.09 -15.20
N PRO A 88 -2.67 4.98 -15.60
CA PRO A 88 -1.84 4.94 -16.82
C PRO A 88 -2.57 5.38 -18.10
N HIS A 89 -3.90 5.30 -18.12
CA HIS A 89 -4.70 5.72 -19.28
C HIS A 89 -4.96 7.24 -19.35
N ARG A 90 -4.48 8.01 -18.37
CA ARG A 90 -4.58 9.48 -18.44
C ARG A 90 -3.65 10.03 -19.52
N ASP A 91 -4.14 10.97 -20.31
CA ASP A 91 -3.29 11.74 -21.22
C ASP A 91 -2.19 12.45 -20.42
N GLY A 92 -0.93 12.25 -20.78
CA GLY A 92 0.20 12.84 -20.06
C GLY A 92 0.41 12.26 -18.66
N ALA A 93 0.12 10.97 -18.42
CA ALA A 93 0.21 10.33 -17.10
C ALA A 93 1.59 10.55 -16.43
N SER A 94 2.68 10.47 -17.18
CA SER A 94 4.04 10.74 -16.66
C SER A 94 4.22 12.18 -16.21
N ASP A 95 3.69 13.15 -16.97
CA ASP A 95 3.76 14.59 -16.61
C ASP A 95 2.91 14.89 -15.36
N LEU A 96 1.74 14.22 -15.25
CA LEU A 96 0.90 14.32 -14.05
C LEU A 96 1.62 13.79 -12.81
N LEU A 97 2.33 12.67 -12.94
CA LEU A 97 3.16 12.13 -11.86
C LEU A 97 4.29 13.09 -11.50
N GLU A 98 5.05 13.57 -12.49
CA GLU A 98 6.13 14.53 -12.26
C GLU A 98 5.63 15.79 -11.54
N HIS A 99 4.49 16.32 -11.96
CA HIS A 99 3.86 17.46 -11.30
C HIS A 99 3.48 17.17 -9.85
N ALA A 100 2.86 15.99 -9.57
CA ALA A 100 2.48 15.59 -8.23
C ALA A 100 3.70 15.48 -7.28
N ILE A 101 4.83 15.01 -7.79
CA ILE A 101 6.06 14.87 -6.99
C ILE A 101 6.77 16.21 -6.82
N THR A 102 7.00 16.94 -7.93
CA THR A 102 7.87 18.13 -7.92
C THR A 102 7.18 19.40 -7.45
N ARG A 103 5.86 19.51 -7.63
CA ARG A 103 5.06 20.71 -7.28
C ARG A 103 4.15 20.52 -6.09
N MET A 104 3.59 19.33 -5.88
CA MET A 104 2.71 19.07 -4.74
C MET A 104 3.44 18.43 -3.54
N GLY A 105 4.70 17.98 -3.71
CA GLY A 105 5.52 17.43 -2.65
C GLY A 105 5.13 16.00 -2.23
N LEU A 106 4.40 15.27 -3.08
CA LEU A 106 4.12 13.85 -2.86
C LEU A 106 5.39 13.01 -3.04
N ARG A 107 5.49 11.87 -2.37
CA ARG A 107 6.76 11.17 -2.16
C ARG A 107 6.83 9.76 -2.76
N GLY A 108 5.82 9.34 -3.51
CA GLY A 108 5.75 8.05 -4.16
C GLY A 108 4.51 7.90 -5.02
N LEU A 109 4.37 6.75 -5.67
CA LEU A 109 3.26 6.43 -6.58
C LEU A 109 2.44 5.25 -6.05
N LYS A 110 1.12 5.40 -5.95
CA LYS A 110 0.15 4.31 -5.75
C LYS A 110 -0.46 3.91 -7.08
N ILE A 111 -0.36 2.63 -7.43
CA ILE A 111 -1.04 2.04 -8.59
C ILE A 111 -1.77 0.75 -8.22
N ALA A 112 -2.80 0.46 -8.99
CA ALA A 112 -3.69 -0.66 -8.72
C ALA A 112 -4.23 -1.24 -10.05
N PRO A 113 -3.50 -2.16 -10.69
CA PRO A 113 -3.86 -2.67 -12.03
C PRO A 113 -5.30 -3.15 -12.16
N ILE A 114 -5.82 -3.84 -11.12
CA ILE A 114 -7.19 -4.35 -11.13
C ILE A 114 -8.26 -3.26 -11.00
N TYR A 115 -7.97 -2.14 -10.34
CA TYR A 115 -8.93 -1.03 -10.18
C TYR A 115 -8.81 0.01 -11.30
N GLN A 116 -7.61 0.16 -11.85
CA GLN A 116 -7.31 1.03 -12.98
C GLN A 116 -7.46 0.30 -14.33
N HIS A 117 -7.73 -1.00 -14.33
CA HIS A 117 -7.96 -1.88 -15.49
C HIS A 117 -6.82 -1.83 -16.53
N PHE A 118 -5.57 -1.87 -16.09
CA PHE A 118 -4.43 -1.92 -17.00
C PHE A 118 -3.61 -3.21 -16.86
N ASP A 119 -3.00 -3.61 -17.96
CA ASP A 119 -1.99 -4.66 -17.96
C ASP A 119 -0.68 -4.08 -17.38
N PRO A 120 -0.10 -4.68 -16.30
CA PRO A 120 1.19 -4.25 -15.76
C PRO A 120 2.33 -4.20 -16.79
N TRP A 121 2.18 -4.88 -17.92
CA TRP A 121 3.17 -4.91 -19.00
C TRP A 121 2.83 -4.01 -20.19
N SER A 122 1.79 -3.20 -20.09
CA SER A 122 1.43 -2.25 -21.14
C SER A 122 2.46 -1.12 -21.28
N SER A 123 2.56 -0.52 -22.46
CA SER A 123 3.46 0.62 -22.72
C SER A 123 3.16 1.83 -21.85
N GLU A 124 1.88 2.09 -21.60
CA GLU A 124 1.40 3.18 -20.75
C GLU A 124 1.83 2.99 -19.30
N ALA A 125 1.76 1.76 -18.80
CA ALA A 125 2.22 1.41 -17.46
C ALA A 125 3.74 1.54 -17.34
N TYR A 126 4.50 1.06 -18.33
CA TYR A 126 5.95 1.21 -18.35
C TYR A 126 6.39 2.68 -18.35
N ALA A 127 5.68 3.57 -19.05
CA ALA A 127 5.99 5.01 -19.02
C ALA A 127 5.90 5.60 -17.61
N LEU A 128 4.93 5.15 -16.78
CA LEU A 128 4.84 5.54 -15.37
C LEU A 128 5.99 4.96 -14.52
N TYR A 129 6.40 3.71 -14.78
CA TYR A 129 7.53 3.12 -14.02
C TYR A 129 8.84 3.82 -14.36
N GLU A 130 9.08 4.14 -15.64
CA GLU A 130 10.23 4.93 -16.10
C GLU A 130 10.25 6.33 -15.48
N ALA A 131 9.09 6.99 -15.38
CA ALA A 131 8.97 8.27 -14.71
C ALA A 131 9.24 8.16 -13.19
N ALA A 132 8.71 7.13 -12.52
CA ALA A 132 8.95 6.91 -11.10
C ALA A 132 10.43 6.60 -10.80
N ASP A 133 11.08 5.79 -11.64
CA ASP A 133 12.50 5.46 -11.53
C ASP A 133 13.37 6.70 -11.73
N ALA A 134 13.09 7.50 -12.76
CA ALA A 134 13.80 8.76 -13.04
C ALA A 134 13.64 9.80 -11.91
N LEU A 135 12.47 9.83 -11.25
CA LEU A 135 12.20 10.69 -10.10
C LEU A 135 12.77 10.14 -8.78
N GLY A 136 13.26 8.90 -8.78
CA GLY A 136 13.77 8.22 -7.59
C GLY A 136 12.72 7.98 -6.51
N ILE A 137 11.46 7.77 -6.89
CA ILE A 137 10.35 7.58 -5.95
C ILE A 137 9.88 6.13 -5.92
N PRO A 138 9.44 5.61 -4.76
CA PRO A 138 8.93 4.25 -4.66
C PRO A 138 7.51 4.11 -5.22
N ILE A 139 7.16 2.85 -5.60
CA ILE A 139 5.81 2.49 -6.04
C ILE A 139 5.18 1.53 -5.04
N VAL A 140 3.94 1.81 -4.61
CA VAL A 140 3.06 0.85 -3.92
C VAL A 140 2.06 0.25 -4.90
N TRP A 141 2.02 -1.07 -4.92
CA TRP A 141 1.16 -1.85 -5.78
C TRP A 141 -0.02 -2.43 -5.01
N HIS A 142 -1.23 -2.24 -5.52
CA HIS A 142 -2.31 -3.13 -5.14
C HIS A 142 -2.26 -4.37 -6.05
N GLN A 143 -1.64 -5.45 -5.57
CA GLN A 143 -1.70 -6.77 -6.21
C GLN A 143 -2.31 -7.74 -5.22
N GLY A 144 -3.36 -8.45 -5.65
CA GLY A 144 -4.08 -9.35 -4.77
C GLY A 144 -5.58 -9.33 -5.01
N THR A 145 -6.34 -9.74 -4.01
CA THR A 145 -7.79 -9.86 -4.08
C THR A 145 -8.50 -8.51 -4.15
N THR A 146 -9.75 -8.58 -4.57
CA THR A 146 -10.70 -7.47 -4.52
C THR A 146 -12.10 -7.96 -4.19
N PHE A 147 -12.93 -7.08 -3.64
CA PHE A 147 -14.37 -7.27 -3.48
C PHE A 147 -15.17 -6.59 -4.59
N VAL A 148 -14.51 -5.83 -5.46
CA VAL A 148 -15.14 -5.08 -6.56
C VAL A 148 -15.37 -6.00 -7.73
N ARG A 149 -16.64 -6.23 -8.10
CA ARG A 149 -17.03 -7.17 -9.16
C ARG A 149 -16.51 -6.83 -10.54
N ASP A 150 -16.36 -5.54 -10.81
CA ASP A 150 -15.89 -5.04 -12.12
C ASP A 150 -14.36 -5.03 -12.25
N ALA A 151 -13.63 -5.36 -11.19
CA ALA A 151 -12.16 -5.39 -11.20
C ALA A 151 -11.63 -6.72 -11.75
N PRO A 152 -10.88 -6.72 -12.88
CA PRO A 152 -10.41 -7.94 -13.54
C PRO A 152 -9.25 -8.60 -12.77
N LEU A 153 -9.45 -9.80 -12.23
CA LEU A 153 -8.43 -10.52 -11.45
C LEU A 153 -7.22 -10.99 -12.28
N ILE A 154 -7.27 -10.94 -13.62
CA ILE A 154 -6.14 -11.35 -14.46
C ILE A 154 -4.87 -10.53 -14.19
N HIS A 155 -5.03 -9.28 -13.77
CA HIS A 155 -3.93 -8.37 -13.43
C HIS A 155 -3.56 -8.38 -11.94
N ALA A 156 -4.17 -9.26 -11.14
CA ALA A 156 -4.03 -9.28 -9.68
C ALA A 156 -2.82 -10.09 -9.17
N ARG A 157 -2.22 -10.92 -10.03
CA ARG A 157 -1.19 -11.90 -9.64
C ARG A 157 0.16 -11.24 -9.36
N PRO A 158 0.75 -11.42 -8.16
CA PRO A 158 2.05 -10.84 -7.82
C PRO A 158 3.20 -11.28 -8.72
N ILE A 159 3.11 -12.45 -9.34
CA ILE A 159 4.12 -12.94 -10.29
C ILE A 159 4.34 -11.99 -11.49
N LEU A 160 3.35 -11.17 -11.82
CA LEU A 160 3.47 -10.17 -12.89
C LEU A 160 4.55 -9.12 -12.59
N LEU A 161 4.90 -8.92 -11.32
CA LEU A 161 5.92 -7.96 -10.91
C LEU A 161 7.35 -8.48 -11.08
N ASP A 162 7.55 -9.77 -11.36
CA ASP A 162 8.88 -10.35 -11.56
C ASP A 162 9.64 -9.67 -12.71
N GLU A 163 8.98 -9.48 -13.83
CA GLU A 163 9.57 -8.82 -15.00
C GLU A 163 9.83 -7.32 -14.76
N ILE A 164 8.90 -6.64 -14.07
CA ILE A 164 9.05 -5.21 -13.77
C ILE A 164 10.22 -4.99 -12.81
N ALA A 165 10.31 -5.78 -11.73
CA ALA A 165 11.40 -5.69 -10.78
C ALA A 165 12.77 -6.03 -11.39
N ARG A 166 12.80 -6.91 -12.39
CA ARG A 166 14.00 -7.26 -13.15
C ARG A 166 14.45 -6.12 -14.08
N ARG A 167 13.48 -5.42 -14.68
CA ARG A 167 13.74 -4.29 -15.61
C ARG A 167 14.15 -3.02 -14.88
N PHE A 168 13.64 -2.80 -13.67
CA PHE A 168 13.90 -1.63 -12.84
C PHE A 168 14.54 -2.05 -11.50
N PRO A 169 15.82 -2.46 -11.50
CA PRO A 169 16.46 -3.04 -10.31
C PRO A 169 16.67 -2.05 -9.16
N ASP A 170 16.70 -0.75 -9.44
CA ASP A 170 16.89 0.31 -8.44
C ASP A 170 15.56 0.90 -7.95
N LEU A 171 14.48 0.73 -8.71
CA LEU A 171 13.14 1.21 -8.36
C LEU A 171 12.62 0.46 -7.14
N LYS A 172 12.42 1.16 -6.03
CA LYS A 172 11.83 0.56 -4.82
C LYS A 172 10.35 0.35 -5.02
N MET A 173 9.89 -0.85 -4.73
CA MET A 173 8.49 -1.22 -4.87
C MET A 173 8.03 -2.02 -3.66
N TRP A 174 6.76 -1.88 -3.27
CA TRP A 174 6.15 -2.85 -2.36
C TRP A 174 4.72 -3.20 -2.76
N VAL A 175 4.32 -4.40 -2.37
CA VAL A 175 3.01 -4.96 -2.68
C VAL A 175 2.15 -4.94 -1.43
N ALA A 176 0.98 -4.36 -1.56
CA ALA A 176 -0.03 -4.31 -0.50
C ALA A 176 -0.55 -5.71 -0.12
N HIS A 177 -0.91 -5.85 1.14
CA HIS A 177 -1.67 -7.02 1.64
C HIS A 177 -0.97 -8.36 1.41
N LEU A 178 0.38 -8.39 1.38
CA LEU A 178 1.17 -9.59 1.05
C LEU A 178 0.69 -10.29 -0.25
N GLY A 179 0.11 -9.54 -1.19
CA GLY A 179 -0.43 -10.08 -2.43
C GLY A 179 -1.57 -11.09 -2.26
N HIS A 180 -2.26 -11.05 -1.10
CA HIS A 180 -3.32 -11.99 -0.74
C HIS A 180 -4.36 -12.15 -1.87
N PRO A 181 -4.80 -13.39 -2.20
CA PRO A 181 -4.49 -14.68 -1.58
C PRO A 181 -3.22 -15.37 -2.12
N TRP A 182 -2.50 -14.79 -3.09
CA TRP A 182 -1.31 -15.36 -3.73
C TRP A 182 -0.01 -15.03 -2.98
N CYS A 183 -0.05 -15.14 -1.63
CA CYS A 183 1.07 -14.76 -0.77
C CYS A 183 2.36 -15.51 -1.11
N ASP A 184 2.28 -16.80 -1.42
CA ASP A 184 3.46 -17.62 -1.77
C ASP A 184 4.13 -17.16 -3.08
N GLU A 185 3.34 -16.71 -4.07
CA GLU A 185 3.90 -16.09 -5.27
C GLU A 185 4.67 -14.82 -4.92
N LEU A 186 4.05 -13.95 -4.11
CA LEU A 186 4.71 -12.71 -3.71
C LEU A 186 6.00 -12.98 -2.93
N ILE A 187 5.98 -13.93 -2.00
CA ILE A 187 7.16 -14.31 -1.20
C ILE A 187 8.34 -14.73 -2.12
N VAL A 188 8.06 -15.50 -3.18
CA VAL A 188 9.11 -15.91 -4.13
C VAL A 188 9.64 -14.71 -4.91
N VAL A 189 8.79 -13.79 -5.35
CA VAL A 189 9.21 -12.58 -6.08
C VAL A 189 10.01 -11.62 -5.17
N VAL A 190 9.54 -11.40 -3.94
CA VAL A 190 10.25 -10.59 -2.92
C VAL A 190 11.62 -11.17 -2.59
N ARG A 191 11.73 -12.51 -2.49
CA ARG A 191 13.02 -13.18 -2.26
C ARG A 191 14.00 -12.97 -3.41
N LYS A 192 13.50 -13.00 -4.64
CA LYS A 192 14.30 -12.90 -5.85
C LYS A 192 14.86 -11.49 -6.07
N HIS A 193 14.06 -10.44 -5.75
CA HIS A 193 14.38 -9.06 -6.07
C HIS A 193 14.71 -8.23 -4.82
N PRO A 194 15.90 -7.61 -4.73
CA PRO A 194 16.31 -6.81 -3.57
C PRO A 194 15.47 -5.54 -3.40
N ASN A 195 14.92 -5.01 -4.48
CA ASN A 195 14.15 -3.77 -4.54
C ASN A 195 12.64 -3.96 -4.31
N LEU A 196 12.16 -5.20 -4.11
CA LEU A 196 10.74 -5.48 -3.88
C LEU A 196 10.47 -5.88 -2.43
N TYR A 197 9.43 -5.30 -1.85
CA TYR A 197 8.96 -5.44 -0.48
C TYR A 197 7.47 -5.80 -0.45
N ALA A 198 6.91 -5.99 0.73
CA ALA A 198 5.47 -6.21 0.92
C ALA A 198 4.98 -5.52 2.20
N ASP A 199 3.69 -5.23 2.30
CA ASP A 199 3.05 -4.90 3.57
C ASP A 199 2.00 -5.93 3.99
N MET A 200 1.71 -5.97 5.29
CA MET A 200 0.75 -6.95 5.87
C MET A 200 -0.65 -6.37 6.07
N SER A 201 -0.90 -5.17 5.56
CA SER A 201 -2.18 -4.45 5.73
C SER A 201 -3.38 -5.31 5.32
N ALA A 202 -4.55 -5.02 5.86
CA ALA A 202 -5.81 -5.75 5.64
C ALA A 202 -5.81 -7.26 5.98
N LEU A 203 -4.70 -7.86 6.41
CA LEU A 203 -4.65 -9.31 6.70
C LEU A 203 -4.98 -9.68 8.14
N THR A 204 -4.93 -8.75 9.09
CA THR A 204 -5.19 -9.05 10.50
C THR A 204 -6.60 -9.58 10.79
N PRO A 205 -7.67 -9.22 10.05
CA PRO A 205 -8.97 -9.87 10.16
C PRO A 205 -9.01 -11.34 9.65
N ARG A 206 -7.90 -11.80 9.05
CA ARG A 206 -7.74 -13.17 8.50
C ARG A 206 -6.55 -13.87 9.15
N PRO A 207 -6.61 -14.17 10.46
CA PRO A 207 -5.43 -14.55 11.25
C PRO A 207 -4.72 -15.81 10.74
N LEU A 208 -5.45 -16.80 10.20
CA LEU A 208 -4.82 -17.98 9.60
C LEU A 208 -4.03 -17.62 8.33
N GLN A 209 -4.58 -16.77 7.48
CA GLN A 209 -3.91 -16.36 6.24
C GLN A 209 -2.68 -15.50 6.53
N LEU A 210 -2.79 -14.58 7.50
CA LEU A 210 -1.66 -13.81 7.98
C LEU A 210 -0.55 -14.72 8.53
N TYR A 211 -0.91 -15.69 9.39
CA TYR A 211 0.05 -16.65 9.92
C TYR A 211 0.76 -17.43 8.82
N LEU A 212 0.01 -18.00 7.86
CA LEU A 212 0.60 -18.78 6.76
C LEU A 212 1.56 -17.93 5.90
N ALA A 213 1.17 -16.71 5.57
CA ALA A 213 2.02 -15.80 4.81
C ALA A 213 3.30 -15.44 5.57
N LEU A 214 3.21 -15.13 6.86
CA LEU A 214 4.39 -14.82 7.69
C LEU A 214 5.26 -16.05 7.93
N ALA A 215 4.68 -17.24 8.11
CA ALA A 215 5.44 -18.48 8.23
C ALA A 215 6.23 -18.78 6.95
N SER A 216 5.62 -18.58 5.78
CA SER A 216 6.30 -18.67 4.49
C SER A 216 7.44 -17.64 4.39
N ALA A 217 7.18 -16.38 4.74
CA ALA A 217 8.19 -15.32 4.73
C ALA A 217 9.41 -15.63 5.63
N VAL A 218 9.19 -16.21 6.81
CA VAL A 218 10.24 -16.65 7.71
C VAL A 218 11.06 -17.79 7.09
N GLN A 219 10.39 -18.80 6.52
CA GLN A 219 11.07 -19.94 5.89
C GLN A 219 11.89 -19.55 4.65
N TYR A 220 11.47 -18.52 3.94
CA TYR A 220 12.18 -17.98 2.76
C TYR A 220 13.18 -16.88 3.11
N ASN A 221 13.35 -16.53 4.41
CA ASN A 221 14.25 -15.47 4.90
C ASN A 221 13.98 -14.10 4.26
N VAL A 222 12.72 -13.70 4.18
CA VAL A 222 12.29 -12.40 3.65
C VAL A 222 11.38 -11.61 4.60
N ALA A 223 11.25 -12.07 5.84
CA ALA A 223 10.42 -11.38 6.83
C ALA A 223 10.92 -9.96 7.15
N ASP A 224 12.22 -9.69 6.90
CA ASP A 224 12.83 -8.37 6.99
C ASP A 224 12.39 -7.40 5.88
N LYS A 225 11.70 -7.87 4.87
CA LYS A 225 11.14 -7.08 3.76
C LYS A 225 9.64 -6.82 3.88
N ILE A 226 9.03 -7.19 5.02
CA ILE A 226 7.62 -6.97 5.27
C ILE A 226 7.45 -5.72 6.15
N PHE A 227 6.54 -4.83 5.74
CA PHE A 227 6.21 -3.58 6.41
C PHE A 227 4.91 -3.70 7.21
N PHE A 228 4.78 -2.88 8.25
CA PHE A 228 3.52 -2.67 8.93
C PHE A 228 2.65 -1.69 8.13
N GLY A 229 1.37 -2.03 8.00
CA GLY A 229 0.32 -1.19 7.43
C GLY A 229 -1.03 -1.60 7.97
N SER A 230 -1.94 -0.65 8.14
CA SER A 230 -3.31 -0.94 8.60
C SER A 230 -4.28 -1.19 7.44
N ASP A 231 -4.14 -0.50 6.33
CA ASP A 231 -5.18 -0.34 5.31
C ASP A 231 -6.41 0.40 5.86
N TYR A 232 -6.16 1.41 6.72
CA TYR A 232 -7.26 2.23 7.23
C TYR A 232 -8.06 2.84 6.08
N PRO A 233 -9.40 2.75 6.05
CA PRO A 233 -10.33 2.39 7.13
C PRO A 233 -10.77 0.92 7.14
N PHE A 234 -10.20 0.04 6.32
CA PHE A 234 -10.59 -1.38 6.26
C PHE A 234 -10.25 -2.11 7.55
N THR A 235 -9.14 -1.74 8.20
CA THR A 235 -8.86 -2.04 9.61
C THR A 235 -8.32 -0.79 10.32
N THR A 236 -8.26 -0.81 11.68
CA THR A 236 -7.62 0.27 12.43
C THR A 236 -6.17 -0.08 12.77
N VAL A 237 -5.38 0.95 13.10
CA VAL A 237 -3.99 0.77 13.54
C VAL A 237 -3.91 -0.17 14.75
N GLU A 238 -4.77 0.07 15.76
CA GLU A 238 -4.79 -0.71 17.01
C GLU A 238 -5.18 -2.18 16.74
N ALA A 239 -6.19 -2.41 15.88
CA ALA A 239 -6.60 -3.75 15.51
C ALA A 239 -5.49 -4.47 14.73
N SER A 240 -4.77 -3.76 13.87
CA SER A 240 -3.66 -4.30 13.08
C SER A 240 -2.47 -4.66 13.97
N LEU A 241 -2.09 -3.81 14.92
CA LEU A 241 -1.04 -4.09 15.91
C LEU A 241 -1.41 -5.29 16.80
N ALA A 242 -2.64 -5.31 17.33
CA ALA A 242 -3.12 -6.40 18.17
C ALA A 242 -3.22 -7.71 17.40
N GLY A 243 -3.72 -7.68 16.16
CA GLY A 243 -3.83 -8.83 15.26
C GLY A 243 -2.47 -9.44 14.94
N LEU A 244 -1.48 -8.60 14.61
CA LEU A 244 -0.13 -9.06 14.32
C LEU A 244 0.53 -9.68 15.57
N ARG A 245 0.46 -9.03 16.74
CA ARG A 245 1.00 -9.57 18.00
C ARG A 245 0.34 -10.86 18.46
N SER A 246 -0.92 -11.08 18.05
CA SER A 246 -1.66 -12.29 18.39
C SER A 246 -1.64 -13.37 17.29
N VAL A 247 -0.85 -13.20 16.23
CA VAL A 247 -0.85 -14.10 15.04
C VAL A 247 -0.60 -15.56 15.39
N ASN A 248 0.21 -15.83 16.41
CA ASN A 248 0.54 -17.18 16.86
C ASN A 248 -0.62 -17.92 17.56
N ARG A 249 -1.71 -17.24 17.91
CA ARG A 249 -2.88 -17.92 18.56
C ARG A 249 -3.51 -18.98 17.66
N VAL A 250 -3.42 -18.81 16.33
CA VAL A 250 -4.02 -19.79 15.39
C VAL A 250 -3.32 -21.15 15.41
N VAL A 251 -2.11 -21.23 15.97
CA VAL A 251 -1.30 -22.45 16.03
C VAL A 251 -1.09 -22.94 17.47
N GLU A 252 -1.72 -22.32 18.48
CA GLU A 252 -1.65 -22.79 19.87
C GLU A 252 -2.16 -24.22 19.98
N GLY A 253 -1.40 -25.08 20.66
CA GLY A 253 -1.71 -26.49 20.82
C GLY A 253 -1.48 -27.35 19.57
N THR A 254 -0.90 -26.80 18.51
CA THR A 254 -0.54 -27.55 17.29
C THR A 254 0.96 -27.83 17.25
N GLY A 255 1.39 -28.65 16.26
CA GLY A 255 2.82 -28.84 15.95
C GLY A 255 3.39 -27.84 14.94
N PHE A 256 2.65 -26.80 14.55
CA PHE A 256 3.14 -25.78 13.61
C PHE A 256 4.15 -24.85 14.29
N PRO A 257 5.17 -24.35 13.55
CA PRO A 257 6.15 -23.42 14.09
C PRO A 257 5.52 -22.09 14.43
N ARG A 258 5.91 -21.47 15.55
CA ARG A 258 5.51 -20.10 15.88
C ARG A 258 6.30 -19.11 15.05
N ILE A 259 5.68 -18.00 14.69
CA ILE A 259 6.40 -16.83 14.16
C ILE A 259 7.23 -16.25 15.33
N PRO A 260 8.54 -16.06 15.19
CA PRO A 260 9.38 -15.47 16.23
C PRO A 260 8.90 -14.07 16.64
N ASP A 261 8.94 -13.76 17.93
CA ASP A 261 8.50 -12.45 18.43
C ASP A 261 9.37 -11.30 17.88
N GLU A 262 10.67 -11.56 17.64
CA GLU A 262 11.56 -10.61 16.99
C GLU A 262 11.17 -10.29 15.54
N VAL A 263 10.53 -11.23 14.83
CA VAL A 263 9.97 -10.98 13.48
C VAL A 263 8.74 -10.09 13.59
N ILE A 264 7.84 -10.40 14.53
CA ILE A 264 6.62 -9.62 14.77
C ILE A 264 6.96 -8.16 15.10
N GLU A 265 7.80 -7.94 16.12
CA GLU A 265 8.20 -6.59 16.51
C GLU A 265 9.11 -5.94 15.45
N GLY A 266 9.89 -6.73 14.72
CA GLY A 266 10.66 -6.28 13.56
C GLY A 266 9.79 -5.70 12.46
N ILE A 267 8.63 -6.29 12.15
CA ILE A 267 7.67 -5.75 11.18
C ILE A 267 7.06 -4.44 11.69
N ILE A 268 6.64 -4.40 12.97
CA ILE A 268 6.01 -3.23 13.59
C ILE A 268 6.95 -2.02 13.61
N HIS A 269 8.22 -2.24 13.96
CA HIS A 269 9.19 -1.16 14.21
C HIS A 269 10.18 -0.92 13.08
N ARG A 270 9.96 -1.55 11.91
CA ARG A 270 10.85 -1.39 10.75
C ARG A 270 10.86 0.06 10.25
N ASN A 271 12.06 0.56 9.99
CA ASN A 271 12.22 1.87 9.34
C ASN A 271 11.88 1.76 7.84
N THR A 272 10.58 1.67 7.55
CA THR A 272 10.04 1.55 6.19
C THR A 272 10.46 2.71 5.30
N LEU A 273 10.53 3.93 5.84
CA LEU A 273 10.88 5.12 5.07
C LEU A 273 12.31 5.07 4.57
N GLU A 274 13.25 4.62 5.40
CA GLU A 274 14.65 4.44 5.00
C GLU A 274 14.79 3.37 3.90
N LEU A 275 14.14 2.22 4.05
CA LEU A 275 14.17 1.15 3.06
C LEU A 275 13.60 1.56 1.71
N LEU A 276 12.59 2.44 1.72
CA LEU A 276 11.96 3.00 0.52
C LEU A 276 12.72 4.21 -0.06
N GLY A 277 13.79 4.68 0.60
CA GLY A 277 14.53 5.87 0.17
C GLY A 277 13.75 7.18 0.35
N ILE A 278 12.74 7.18 1.20
CA ILE A 278 11.98 8.39 1.53
C ILE A 278 12.75 9.15 2.60
N ALA A 279 13.48 10.19 2.18
CA ALA A 279 14.22 11.04 3.11
C ALA A 279 13.28 11.64 4.16
N GLU A 280 13.66 11.61 5.42
CA GLU A 280 12.97 12.36 6.46
C GLU A 280 13.00 13.85 6.09
N SER A 281 11.84 14.49 6.02
CA SER A 281 11.78 15.94 5.86
C SER A 281 12.45 16.53 7.10
N ALA A 282 13.55 17.26 6.90
CA ALA A 282 14.16 18.01 7.98
C ALA A 282 13.10 18.93 8.60
N PRO A 283 12.91 18.97 9.92
CA PRO A 283 11.95 19.84 10.53
C PRO A 283 12.29 21.29 10.16
N GLY A 284 11.44 21.92 9.31
CA GLY A 284 11.55 23.34 8.95
C GLY A 284 11.91 23.68 7.51
N ALA A 285 12.10 22.73 6.59
CA ALA A 285 12.28 23.07 5.19
C ALA A 285 10.93 23.41 4.55
N ARG A 286 10.64 24.70 4.39
CA ARG A 286 9.55 25.16 3.51
C ARG A 286 9.97 24.87 2.06
N PRO A 287 9.05 24.38 1.21
CA PRO A 287 9.34 24.28 -0.22
C PRO A 287 9.66 25.68 -0.75
N SER A 288 10.78 25.79 -1.42
CA SER A 288 11.26 27.00 -2.09
C SER A 288 10.45 27.31 -3.35
#